data_517ba61e5fbe5c55d2337a5e592502e4
#
_entry.id   517ba61e5fbe5c55d2337a5e592502e4
#
_cell.length_a   1.000
_cell.length_b   1.000
_cell.length_c   1.000
_cell.angle_alpha   90.00
_cell.angle_beta   90.00
_cell.angle_gamma   90.00
#
_symmetry.space_group_name_H-M   'P 1'
#
loop_
_entity.id
_entity.type
_entity.pdbx_description
1 polymer ?
#
loop_
_entity_poly.entity_id
_entity_poly.type
_entity_poly.pdbx_seq_one_letter_code
_entity_poly.pdbx_strand_id
1 'polypeptide(L)'
;ILDDLGVENSSEWAGEKLFQLLNHRYVYRLPTVITSNVDLEIIDPRLASRLGDTTLTQHVKIKAPDFRTRIETSVDELPDLSLYRDLTFENFDTRTRVNADEKANYENALNAAREFVQSKDKWLILMGAHGTGKTHLAAAIANELDRTGIPVIFFTNAELLDYLRSGFDTRTQIRLERRLSILRNTSVLVLDSLSFDSMSAWAREKVFQILDYRYLRRMKTLITTTATTNELDPRLRTRVLDRRRCVPFALHVRPYVDRMYKTSS
;
A
#
# COMPACT_ATOMS: atom_id res chain seq x y z
N ILE A 1 -30.98 18.23 -4.68
CA ILE A 1 -29.70 17.61 -4.32
C ILE A 1 -28.64 18.68 -4.46
N LEU A 2 -27.78 18.82 -3.47
CA LEU A 2 -26.59 19.66 -3.47
C LEU A 2 -25.39 18.73 -3.27
N ASP A 3 -24.48 18.70 -4.24
CA ASP A 3 -23.33 17.80 -4.26
C ASP A 3 -22.05 18.56 -3.91
N ASP A 4 -21.15 17.92 -3.17
CA ASP A 4 -19.82 18.41 -2.77
C ASP A 4 -19.83 19.74 -1.97
N LEU A 5 -20.72 19.91 -1.01
CA LEU A 5 -20.74 21.09 -0.13
C LEU A 5 -19.40 21.24 0.62
N GLY A 6 -18.81 22.44 0.57
CA GLY A 6 -17.59 22.81 1.33
C GLY A 6 -16.29 22.63 0.58
N VAL A 7 -16.32 22.26 -0.70
CA VAL A 7 -15.11 22.13 -1.57
C VAL A 7 -14.83 23.44 -2.33
N GLU A 8 -15.73 24.39 -2.30
CA GLU A 8 -15.72 25.58 -3.15
C GLU A 8 -14.82 26.67 -2.56
N ASN A 9 -13.93 27.25 -3.37
CA ASN A 9 -13.42 28.60 -3.16
C ASN A 9 -14.55 29.60 -3.48
N SER A 10 -15.61 29.58 -2.67
CA SER A 10 -16.75 30.46 -2.90
C SER A 10 -16.41 31.89 -2.56
N SER A 11 -16.74 32.80 -3.48
CA SER A 11 -16.77 34.21 -3.15
C SER A 11 -17.75 34.42 -1.98
N GLU A 12 -17.51 35.43 -1.15
CA GLU A 12 -18.37 35.79 0.00
C GLU A 12 -19.85 35.89 -0.43
N TRP A 13 -20.12 36.42 -1.63
CA TRP A 13 -21.45 36.47 -2.22
C TRP A 13 -22.04 35.07 -2.49
N ALA A 14 -21.27 34.13 -3.03
CA ALA A 14 -21.77 32.79 -3.31
C ALA A 14 -22.07 32.02 -2.01
N GLY A 15 -21.24 32.17 -0.97
CA GLY A 15 -21.48 31.62 0.36
C GLY A 15 -22.78 32.13 0.96
N GLU A 16 -23.07 33.46 0.86
CA GLU A 16 -24.30 34.05 1.37
C GLU A 16 -25.53 33.55 0.59
N LYS A 17 -25.44 33.40 -0.74
CA LYS A 17 -26.55 32.85 -1.54
C LYS A 17 -26.83 31.37 -1.21
N LEU A 18 -25.79 30.58 -1.00
CA LEU A 18 -25.91 29.20 -0.57
C LEU A 18 -26.59 29.09 0.80
N PHE A 19 -26.15 29.94 1.75
CA PHE A 19 -26.78 30.02 3.04
C PHE A 19 -28.29 30.39 2.94
N GLN A 20 -28.65 31.42 2.17
CA GLN A 20 -30.03 31.83 1.94
C GLN A 20 -30.87 30.67 1.39
N LEU A 21 -30.36 29.95 0.41
CA LEU A 21 -31.04 28.81 -0.19
C LEU A 21 -31.28 27.68 0.79
N LEU A 22 -30.25 27.27 1.52
CA LEU A 22 -30.34 26.17 2.49
C LEU A 22 -31.17 26.56 3.71
N ASN A 23 -31.07 27.82 4.18
CA ASN A 23 -31.91 28.33 5.24
C ASN A 23 -33.41 28.35 4.87
N HIS A 24 -33.74 28.80 3.67
CA HIS A 24 -35.10 28.71 3.14
C HIS A 24 -35.63 27.30 3.17
N ARG A 25 -34.86 26.35 2.61
CA ARG A 25 -35.25 24.93 2.57
C ARG A 25 -35.41 24.32 3.95
N TYR A 26 -34.56 24.69 4.91
CA TYR A 26 -34.63 24.25 6.30
C TYR A 26 -35.93 24.76 6.98
N VAL A 27 -36.21 26.07 6.87
CA VAL A 27 -37.40 26.69 7.48
C VAL A 27 -38.71 26.10 6.94
N TYR A 28 -38.76 25.86 5.60
CA TYR A 28 -39.94 25.29 4.96
C TYR A 28 -39.95 23.76 4.95
N ARG A 29 -39.00 23.10 5.65
CA ARG A 29 -38.87 21.63 5.74
C ARG A 29 -38.88 20.93 4.37
N LEU A 30 -38.23 21.50 3.37
CA LEU A 30 -38.20 20.97 2.04
C LEU A 30 -37.21 19.82 1.95
N PRO A 31 -37.56 18.65 1.37
CA PRO A 31 -36.64 17.52 1.23
C PRO A 31 -35.36 17.95 0.53
N THR A 32 -34.21 17.73 1.22
CA THR A 32 -32.90 18.16 0.71
C THR A 32 -31.89 17.04 0.95
N VAL A 33 -31.14 16.71 -0.08
CA VAL A 33 -30.00 15.78 0.01
C VAL A 33 -28.74 16.60 -0.24
N ILE A 34 -27.77 16.47 0.67
CA ILE A 34 -26.48 17.15 0.59
C ILE A 34 -25.40 16.10 0.71
N THR A 35 -24.40 16.17 -0.16
CA THR A 35 -23.15 15.40 0.00
C THR A 35 -22.02 16.35 0.37
N SER A 36 -21.07 15.89 1.18
CA SER A 36 -19.91 16.67 1.59
C SER A 36 -18.75 15.75 1.93
N ASN A 37 -17.54 16.17 1.57
CA ASN A 37 -16.28 15.51 1.92
C ASN A 37 -15.57 16.16 3.11
N VAL A 38 -16.15 17.26 3.65
CA VAL A 38 -15.61 17.96 4.81
C VAL A 38 -16.45 17.72 6.05
N ASP A 39 -15.82 17.71 7.21
CA ASP A 39 -16.53 17.59 8.48
C ASP A 39 -17.33 18.89 8.77
N LEU A 40 -18.47 18.78 9.47
CA LEU A 40 -19.37 19.91 9.76
C LEU A 40 -18.66 21.08 10.46
N GLU A 41 -17.58 20.81 11.18
CA GLU A 41 -16.77 21.81 11.88
C GLU A 41 -16.03 22.78 10.94
N ILE A 42 -15.87 22.40 9.69
CA ILE A 42 -15.15 23.17 8.64
C ILE A 42 -16.13 24.01 7.81
N ILE A 43 -17.40 23.67 7.82
CA ILE A 43 -18.47 24.38 7.10
C ILE A 43 -18.84 25.68 7.84
N ASP A 44 -19.38 26.67 7.10
CA ASP A 44 -19.92 27.90 7.71
C ASP A 44 -20.73 27.56 8.96
N PRO A 45 -20.42 28.17 10.14
CA PRO A 45 -21.06 27.82 11.41
C PRO A 45 -22.59 27.94 11.39
N ARG A 46 -23.12 28.83 10.56
CA ARG A 46 -24.58 29.06 10.41
C ARG A 46 -25.22 27.85 9.68
N LEU A 47 -24.53 27.26 8.70
CA LEU A 47 -24.96 26.04 8.01
C LEU A 47 -24.73 24.81 8.88
N ALA A 48 -23.60 24.73 9.56
CA ALA A 48 -23.26 23.61 10.45
C ALA A 48 -24.30 23.43 11.55
N SER A 49 -24.77 24.54 12.13
CA SER A 49 -25.86 24.55 13.16
C SER A 49 -27.16 23.92 12.64
N ARG A 50 -27.55 24.20 11.39
CA ARG A 50 -28.79 23.67 10.80
C ARG A 50 -28.64 22.23 10.33
N LEU A 51 -27.51 21.94 9.75
CA LEU A 51 -27.19 20.56 9.35
C LEU A 51 -27.02 19.65 10.57
N GLY A 52 -26.53 20.16 11.69
CA GLY A 52 -26.40 19.44 12.97
C GLY A 52 -27.70 19.19 13.71
N ASP A 53 -28.81 19.77 13.28
CA ASP A 53 -30.13 19.56 13.90
C ASP A 53 -30.66 18.15 13.65
N THR A 54 -30.44 17.26 14.60
CA THR A 54 -30.84 15.85 14.52
C THR A 54 -32.35 15.61 14.45
N THR A 55 -33.16 16.63 14.68
CA THR A 55 -34.63 16.52 14.57
C THR A 55 -35.12 16.61 13.13
N LEU A 56 -34.37 17.30 12.28
CA LEU A 56 -34.70 17.52 10.86
C LEU A 56 -33.68 16.92 9.88
N THR A 57 -32.48 16.57 10.34
CA THR A 57 -31.39 16.12 9.50
C THR A 57 -30.89 14.73 9.92
N GLN A 58 -30.77 13.83 8.96
CA GLN A 58 -30.15 12.53 9.16
C GLN A 58 -28.74 12.53 8.55
N HIS A 59 -27.72 12.25 9.36
CA HIS A 59 -26.35 12.11 8.93
C HIS A 59 -26.01 10.66 8.61
N VAL A 60 -25.54 10.42 7.40
CA VAL A 60 -25.02 9.10 6.98
C VAL A 60 -23.54 9.26 6.65
N LYS A 61 -22.67 8.75 7.50
CA LYS A 61 -21.21 8.74 7.25
C LYS A 61 -20.86 7.50 6.43
N ILE A 62 -20.54 7.69 5.15
CA ILE A 62 -20.05 6.63 4.27
C ILE A 62 -18.60 6.37 4.62
N LYS A 63 -18.32 5.20 5.19
CA LYS A 63 -16.96 4.73 5.55
C LYS A 63 -16.27 3.92 4.45
N ALA A 64 -16.93 3.76 3.30
CA ALA A 64 -16.34 3.06 2.17
C ALA A 64 -15.13 3.85 1.63
N PRO A 65 -14.08 3.17 1.16
CA PRO A 65 -12.99 3.84 0.43
C PRO A 65 -13.57 4.59 -0.77
N ASP A 66 -13.00 5.76 -1.07
CA ASP A 66 -13.41 6.55 -2.22
C ASP A 66 -13.28 5.72 -3.51
N PHE A 67 -14.43 5.44 -4.15
CA PHE A 67 -14.49 4.66 -5.38
C PHE A 67 -13.80 5.40 -6.56
N ARG A 68 -13.77 6.73 -6.55
CA ARG A 68 -13.09 7.54 -7.57
C ARG A 68 -11.57 7.40 -7.47
N THR A 69 -11.01 7.25 -6.27
CA THR A 69 -9.60 6.90 -6.08
C THR A 69 -9.25 5.53 -6.68
N ARG A 70 -10.23 4.64 -6.85
CA ARG A 70 -10.07 3.36 -7.55
C ARG A 70 -10.11 3.49 -9.07
N ILE A 71 -10.85 4.47 -9.61
CA ILE A 71 -11.08 4.62 -11.07
C ILE A 71 -10.10 5.60 -11.72
N GLU A 72 -9.62 6.60 -10.97
CA GLU A 72 -8.69 7.60 -11.51
C GLU A 72 -7.19 7.26 -11.32
N THR A 73 -6.85 6.17 -10.64
CA THR A 73 -5.61 5.50 -10.94
C THR A 73 -5.82 4.91 -12.33
N SER A 74 -5.26 5.57 -13.34
CA SER A 74 -5.08 4.88 -14.60
C SER A 74 -4.47 3.53 -14.22
N VAL A 75 -5.18 2.45 -14.52
CA VAL A 75 -4.75 1.06 -14.30
C VAL A 75 -3.35 0.86 -14.90
N ASP A 76 -2.98 1.73 -15.86
CA ASP A 76 -1.72 1.79 -16.57
C ASP A 76 -0.52 2.31 -15.73
N GLU A 77 -0.72 2.86 -14.53
CA GLU A 77 0.38 3.37 -13.70
C GLU A 77 0.84 2.40 -12.61
N LEU A 78 0.03 1.42 -12.22
CA LEU A 78 0.42 0.42 -11.24
C LEU A 78 1.00 -0.81 -11.91
N PRO A 79 2.00 -1.47 -11.30
CA PRO A 79 2.56 -2.70 -11.84
C PRO A 79 1.49 -3.77 -12.01
N ASP A 80 1.59 -4.49 -13.11
CA ASP A 80 0.68 -5.60 -13.41
C ASP A 80 1.12 -6.88 -12.70
N LEU A 81 0.42 -7.25 -11.64
CA LEU A 81 0.65 -8.49 -10.91
C LEU A 81 0.47 -9.72 -11.80
N SER A 82 -0.26 -9.61 -12.92
CA SER A 82 -0.48 -10.72 -13.85
C SER A 82 0.81 -11.27 -14.46
N LEU A 83 1.87 -10.48 -14.52
CA LEU A 83 3.20 -10.91 -14.96
C LEU A 83 3.82 -12.00 -14.07
N TYR A 84 3.33 -12.12 -12.83
CA TYR A 84 3.82 -13.06 -11.83
C TYR A 84 2.82 -14.20 -11.53
N ARG A 85 1.73 -14.35 -12.32
CA ARG A 85 0.66 -15.33 -12.06
C ARG A 85 1.14 -16.77 -11.96
N ASP A 86 2.18 -17.10 -12.69
CA ASP A 86 2.74 -18.46 -12.70
C ASP A 86 3.58 -18.75 -11.46
N LEU A 87 3.90 -17.77 -10.63
CA LEU A 87 4.67 -17.95 -9.41
C LEU A 87 3.71 -18.20 -8.24
N THR A 88 3.53 -19.47 -7.90
CA THR A 88 2.60 -19.93 -6.86
C THR A 88 3.33 -20.72 -5.77
N PHE A 89 2.64 -20.98 -4.65
CA PHE A 89 3.19 -21.86 -3.61
C PHE A 89 3.34 -23.31 -4.06
N GLU A 90 2.52 -23.76 -5.01
CA GLU A 90 2.50 -25.14 -5.50
C GLU A 90 3.72 -25.45 -6.38
N ASN A 91 4.16 -24.47 -7.17
CA ASN A 91 5.30 -24.66 -8.06
C ASN A 91 6.62 -24.10 -7.51
N PHE A 92 6.64 -23.69 -6.23
CA PHE A 92 7.88 -23.33 -5.55
C PHE A 92 8.76 -24.56 -5.29
N ASP A 93 9.89 -24.66 -5.99
CA ASP A 93 10.75 -25.84 -5.89
C ASP A 93 11.62 -25.86 -4.61
N THR A 94 11.29 -26.77 -3.72
CA THR A 94 12.03 -27.01 -2.48
C THR A 94 12.87 -28.29 -2.48
N ARG A 95 12.94 -29.02 -3.61
CA ARG A 95 13.48 -30.37 -3.64
C ARG A 95 14.66 -30.58 -4.59
N THR A 96 14.71 -29.81 -5.68
CA THR A 96 15.72 -30.04 -6.73
C THR A 96 17.11 -29.68 -6.23
N ARG A 97 17.98 -30.68 -6.10
CA ARG A 97 19.41 -30.58 -5.79
C ARG A 97 19.71 -29.73 -4.53
N VAL A 98 18.88 -29.81 -3.51
CA VAL A 98 19.07 -29.18 -2.20
C VAL A 98 19.58 -30.20 -1.19
N ASN A 99 20.41 -29.77 -0.25
CA ASN A 99 20.75 -30.57 0.91
C ASN A 99 19.64 -30.49 2.00
N ALA A 100 19.80 -31.22 3.11
CA ALA A 100 18.78 -31.27 4.17
C ALA A 100 18.54 -29.91 4.82
N ASP A 101 19.60 -29.11 5.03
CA ASP A 101 19.50 -27.79 5.67
C ASP A 101 18.81 -26.77 4.75
N GLU A 102 19.16 -26.78 3.47
CA GLU A 102 18.52 -25.94 2.45
C GLU A 102 17.03 -26.29 2.30
N LYS A 103 16.70 -27.58 2.33
CA LYS A 103 15.31 -28.04 2.28
C LYS A 103 14.53 -27.56 3.49
N ALA A 104 15.06 -27.74 4.70
CA ALA A 104 14.45 -27.26 5.93
C ALA A 104 14.28 -25.73 5.91
N ASN A 105 15.27 -24.98 5.38
CA ASN A 105 15.18 -23.53 5.24
C ASN A 105 14.06 -23.12 4.28
N TYR A 106 13.87 -23.81 3.15
CA TYR A 106 12.77 -23.56 2.23
C TYR A 106 11.40 -23.88 2.83
N GLU A 107 11.26 -25.01 3.54
CA GLU A 107 10.03 -25.38 4.23
C GLU A 107 9.63 -24.34 5.27
N ASN A 108 10.60 -23.85 6.04
CA ASN A 108 10.39 -22.76 6.99
C ASN A 108 10.03 -21.44 6.29
N ALA A 109 10.63 -21.13 5.13
CA ALA A 109 10.28 -19.96 4.32
C ALA A 109 8.84 -20.03 3.82
N LEU A 110 8.41 -21.19 3.33
CA LEU A 110 7.02 -21.43 2.93
C LEU A 110 6.04 -21.29 4.10
N ASN A 111 6.39 -21.81 5.28
CA ASN A 111 5.56 -21.65 6.47
C ASN A 111 5.44 -20.17 6.86
N ALA A 112 6.54 -19.44 6.90
CA ALA A 112 6.54 -17.99 7.18
C ALA A 112 5.71 -17.21 6.16
N ALA A 113 5.76 -17.59 4.87
CA ALA A 113 4.97 -17.00 3.81
C ALA A 113 3.46 -17.27 3.99
N ARG A 114 3.07 -18.50 4.33
CA ARG A 114 1.67 -18.88 4.60
C ARG A 114 1.14 -18.20 5.87
N GLU A 115 1.93 -18.13 6.93
CA GLU A 115 1.59 -17.39 8.16
C GLU A 115 1.40 -15.91 7.86
N PHE A 116 2.24 -15.32 7.01
CA PHE A 116 2.05 -13.95 6.56
C PHE A 116 0.73 -13.79 5.80
N VAL A 117 0.36 -14.68 4.89
CA VAL A 117 -0.95 -14.63 4.20
C VAL A 117 -2.10 -14.59 5.21
N GLN A 118 -2.05 -15.37 6.27
CA GLN A 118 -3.09 -15.42 7.32
C GLN A 118 -3.03 -14.23 8.29
N SER A 119 -1.91 -13.55 8.40
CA SER A 119 -1.73 -12.42 9.32
C SER A 119 -2.53 -11.20 8.88
N LYS A 120 -2.90 -10.32 9.82
CA LYS A 120 -3.63 -9.07 9.51
C LYS A 120 -2.70 -7.88 9.34
N ASP A 121 -1.65 -7.77 10.15
CA ASP A 121 -0.87 -6.55 10.36
C ASP A 121 0.65 -6.78 10.42
N LYS A 122 1.14 -7.95 10.00
CA LYS A 122 2.56 -8.30 10.05
C LYS A 122 3.33 -7.76 8.84
N TRP A 123 4.61 -7.52 9.08
CA TRP A 123 5.60 -7.37 8.04
C TRP A 123 6.37 -8.68 7.87
N LEU A 124 6.66 -9.05 6.63
CA LEU A 124 7.56 -10.15 6.29
C LEU A 124 8.74 -9.57 5.49
N ILE A 125 9.94 -9.86 5.92
CA ILE A 125 11.15 -9.44 5.22
C ILE A 125 11.92 -10.69 4.81
N LEU A 126 11.92 -10.99 3.50
CA LEU A 126 12.68 -12.09 2.92
C LEU A 126 14.07 -11.60 2.51
N MET A 127 15.09 -12.12 3.15
CA MET A 127 16.50 -11.78 2.91
C MET A 127 17.24 -12.95 2.27
N GLY A 128 18.29 -12.69 1.52
CA GLY A 128 19.15 -13.74 0.94
C GLY A 128 19.75 -13.36 -0.40
N ALA A 129 20.67 -14.16 -0.90
CA ALA A 129 21.37 -13.94 -2.16
C ALA A 129 20.41 -13.89 -3.38
N HIS A 130 20.90 -13.40 -4.52
CA HIS A 130 20.13 -13.46 -5.77
C HIS A 130 19.79 -14.91 -6.14
N GLY A 131 18.64 -15.14 -6.76
CA GLY A 131 18.23 -16.46 -7.25
C GLY A 131 17.82 -17.46 -6.17
N THR A 132 17.65 -17.06 -4.90
CA THR A 132 17.23 -17.95 -3.80
C THR A 132 15.71 -18.15 -3.71
N GLY A 133 14.91 -17.56 -4.61
CA GLY A 133 13.46 -17.75 -4.65
C GLY A 133 12.64 -16.67 -3.90
N LYS A 134 13.24 -15.57 -3.42
CA LYS A 134 12.54 -14.49 -2.71
C LYS A 134 11.39 -13.89 -3.52
N THR A 135 11.66 -13.51 -4.77
CA THR A 135 10.66 -12.96 -5.70
C THR A 135 9.53 -13.95 -5.94
N HIS A 136 9.87 -15.25 -6.11
CA HIS A 136 8.84 -16.28 -6.26
C HIS A 136 7.91 -16.35 -5.04
N LEU A 137 8.47 -16.42 -3.84
CA LEU A 137 7.66 -16.43 -2.61
C LEU A 137 6.84 -15.14 -2.45
N ALA A 138 7.42 -13.99 -2.80
CA ALA A 138 6.70 -12.72 -2.74
C ALA A 138 5.52 -12.69 -3.72
N ALA A 139 5.73 -13.18 -4.95
CA ALA A 139 4.68 -13.29 -5.94
C ALA A 139 3.60 -14.31 -5.54
N ALA A 140 3.99 -15.47 -5.01
CA ALA A 140 3.06 -16.49 -4.53
C ALA A 140 2.15 -15.94 -3.40
N ILE A 141 2.72 -15.17 -2.47
CA ILE A 141 1.94 -14.45 -1.43
C ILE A 141 0.97 -13.45 -2.06
N ALA A 142 1.46 -12.65 -3.01
CA ALA A 142 0.65 -11.64 -3.67
C ALA A 142 -0.54 -12.26 -4.44
N ASN A 143 -0.28 -13.31 -5.21
CA ASN A 143 -1.28 -14.06 -5.97
C ASN A 143 -2.33 -14.69 -5.05
N GLU A 144 -1.92 -15.29 -3.93
CA GLU A 144 -2.85 -15.89 -2.98
C GLU A 144 -3.74 -14.83 -2.31
N LEU A 145 -3.20 -13.67 -1.94
CA LEU A 145 -3.98 -12.57 -1.37
C LEU A 145 -4.93 -11.95 -2.39
N ASP A 146 -4.48 -11.73 -3.63
CA ASP A 146 -5.31 -11.20 -4.72
C ASP A 146 -6.48 -12.14 -5.03
N ARG A 147 -6.24 -13.46 -5.06
CA ARG A 147 -7.26 -14.49 -5.24
C ARG A 147 -8.35 -14.45 -4.16
N THR A 148 -8.01 -14.02 -2.95
CA THR A 148 -8.98 -13.82 -1.86
C THR A 148 -9.65 -12.44 -1.88
N GLY A 149 -9.40 -11.62 -2.90
CA GLY A 149 -9.98 -10.29 -3.07
C GLY A 149 -9.33 -9.21 -2.19
N ILE A 150 -8.15 -9.47 -1.62
CA ILE A 150 -7.39 -8.47 -0.86
C ILE A 150 -6.54 -7.66 -1.84
N PRO A 151 -6.70 -6.32 -1.93
CA PRO A 151 -5.91 -5.49 -2.82
C PRO A 151 -4.41 -5.56 -2.49
N VAL A 152 -3.61 -5.96 -3.47
CA VAL A 152 -2.16 -6.04 -3.40
C VAL A 152 -1.53 -5.12 -4.44
N ILE A 153 -0.53 -4.35 -4.03
CA ILE A 153 0.34 -3.63 -4.95
C ILE A 153 1.74 -4.25 -4.84
N PHE A 154 2.26 -4.71 -5.99
CA PHE A 154 3.55 -5.35 -6.10
C PHE A 154 4.49 -4.48 -6.94
N PHE A 155 5.56 -3.99 -6.35
CA PHE A 155 6.60 -3.23 -7.05
C PHE A 155 7.94 -3.92 -6.94
N THR A 156 8.64 -4.03 -8.05
CA THR A 156 10.11 -4.15 -8.01
C THR A 156 10.74 -2.83 -7.58
N ASN A 157 11.98 -2.86 -7.12
CA ASN A 157 12.71 -1.64 -6.74
C ASN A 157 12.77 -0.61 -7.89
N ALA A 158 12.97 -1.05 -9.12
CA ALA A 158 13.03 -0.19 -10.30
C ALA A 158 11.68 0.48 -10.58
N GLU A 159 10.62 -0.32 -10.66
CA GLU A 159 9.25 0.18 -10.89
C GLU A 159 8.80 1.17 -9.81
N LEU A 160 9.13 0.90 -8.54
CA LEU A 160 8.83 1.81 -7.44
C LEU A 160 9.50 3.18 -7.66
N LEU A 161 10.78 3.18 -8.05
CA LEU A 161 11.51 4.42 -8.29
C LEU A 161 10.95 5.19 -9.49
N ASP A 162 10.60 4.50 -10.56
CA ASP A 162 10.01 5.11 -11.75
C ASP A 162 8.61 5.65 -11.45
N TYR A 163 7.80 4.90 -10.70
CA TYR A 163 6.50 5.36 -10.22
C TYR A 163 6.60 6.62 -9.37
N LEU A 164 7.58 6.73 -8.49
CA LEU A 164 7.80 7.92 -7.68
C LEU A 164 8.33 9.09 -8.52
N ARG A 165 9.24 8.84 -9.49
CA ARG A 165 9.85 9.89 -10.35
C ARG A 165 8.86 10.48 -11.33
N SER A 166 8.01 9.68 -11.97
CA SER A 166 7.04 10.15 -12.95
C SER A 166 5.95 11.07 -12.34
N GLY A 167 5.92 11.20 -11.00
CA GLY A 167 5.19 12.26 -10.29
C GLY A 167 5.88 13.63 -10.27
N PHE A 168 7.04 13.83 -10.89
CA PHE A 168 7.90 14.99 -10.67
C PHE A 168 7.73 16.15 -11.67
N ASP A 169 6.78 16.09 -12.59
CA ASP A 169 6.53 17.18 -13.56
C ASP A 169 5.78 18.35 -12.89
N THR A 170 6.08 19.58 -13.26
CA THR A 170 5.79 20.87 -12.59
C THR A 170 4.32 21.20 -12.28
N ARG A 171 3.37 20.40 -12.72
CA ARG A 171 1.95 20.47 -12.32
C ARG A 171 1.61 19.51 -11.16
N THR A 172 2.56 18.98 -10.38
CA THR A 172 2.50 17.61 -9.90
C THR A 172 2.85 17.34 -8.44
N GLN A 173 2.91 18.33 -7.59
CA GLN A 173 2.94 18.05 -6.15
C GLN A 173 1.72 17.22 -5.73
N ILE A 174 0.56 17.51 -6.32
CA ILE A 174 -0.69 16.76 -6.12
C ILE A 174 -0.58 15.31 -6.60
N ARG A 175 0.06 15.06 -7.75
CA ARG A 175 0.25 13.68 -8.26
C ARG A 175 1.18 12.85 -7.38
N LEU A 176 2.30 13.43 -6.92
CA LEU A 176 3.22 12.73 -6.02
C LEU A 176 2.53 12.38 -4.69
N GLU A 177 1.83 13.32 -4.07
CA GLU A 177 1.11 13.06 -2.82
C GLU A 177 0.02 11.99 -3.01
N ARG A 178 -0.66 11.97 -4.16
CA ARG A 178 -1.62 10.92 -4.50
C ARG A 178 -0.94 9.56 -4.59
N ARG A 179 0.21 9.44 -5.29
CA ARG A 179 0.98 8.20 -5.39
C ARG A 179 1.48 7.72 -4.04
N LEU A 180 2.01 8.63 -3.23
CA LEU A 180 2.40 8.33 -1.86
C LEU A 180 1.20 7.84 -1.02
N SER A 181 0.04 8.47 -1.19
CA SER A 181 -1.20 8.07 -0.51
C SER A 181 -1.64 6.65 -0.91
N ILE A 182 -1.55 6.30 -2.20
CA ILE A 182 -1.86 4.95 -2.70
C ILE A 182 -0.95 3.91 -2.03
N LEU A 183 0.38 4.14 -2.05
CA LEU A 183 1.35 3.23 -1.45
C LEU A 183 1.23 3.13 0.08
N ARG A 184 0.87 4.24 0.73
CA ARG A 184 0.64 4.27 2.18
C ARG A 184 -0.61 3.49 2.58
N ASN A 185 -1.69 3.55 1.79
CA ASN A 185 -3.03 3.08 2.19
C ASN A 185 -3.47 1.77 1.53
N THR A 186 -2.73 1.21 0.57
CA THR A 186 -3.05 -0.12 0.03
C THR A 186 -3.06 -1.18 1.13
N SER A 187 -3.97 -2.15 1.05
CA SER A 187 -4.09 -3.21 2.06
C SER A 187 -2.79 -3.98 2.21
N VAL A 188 -2.18 -4.38 1.11
CA VAL A 188 -0.89 -5.08 1.09
C VAL A 188 0.04 -4.41 0.11
N LEU A 189 1.25 -4.09 0.58
CA LEU A 189 2.33 -3.58 -0.25
C LEU A 189 3.47 -4.60 -0.30
N VAL A 190 3.85 -4.97 -1.51
CA VAL A 190 5.03 -5.82 -1.79
C VAL A 190 6.10 -4.98 -2.46
N LEU A 191 7.29 -4.95 -1.86
CA LEU A 191 8.48 -4.28 -2.39
C LEU A 191 9.54 -5.34 -2.68
N ASP A 192 9.63 -5.76 -3.94
CA ASP A 192 10.58 -6.79 -4.35
C ASP A 192 11.95 -6.21 -4.68
N SER A 193 12.98 -6.90 -4.22
CA SER A 193 14.40 -6.55 -4.42
C SER A 193 14.75 -5.14 -3.91
N LEU A 194 14.15 -4.71 -2.80
CA LEU A 194 14.38 -3.38 -2.22
C LEU A 194 15.85 -3.19 -1.85
N SER A 195 16.48 -2.16 -2.43
CA SER A 195 17.84 -1.74 -2.15
C SER A 195 17.92 -0.21 -2.04
N PHE A 196 18.47 0.27 -0.95
CA PHE A 196 18.66 1.71 -0.74
C PHE A 196 19.93 2.25 -1.36
N ASP A 197 20.88 1.40 -1.74
CA ASP A 197 22.20 1.81 -2.26
C ASP A 197 22.10 2.55 -3.59
N SER A 198 21.17 2.13 -4.45
CA SER A 198 20.91 2.73 -5.76
C SER A 198 19.96 3.93 -5.72
N MET A 199 19.44 4.28 -4.54
CA MET A 199 18.46 5.37 -4.41
C MET A 199 19.10 6.73 -4.21
N SER A 200 18.58 7.75 -4.89
CA SER A 200 18.87 9.15 -4.55
C SER A 200 18.37 9.47 -3.12
N ALA A 201 18.95 10.50 -2.48
CA ALA A 201 18.53 10.92 -1.14
C ALA A 201 17.01 11.22 -1.08
N TRP A 202 16.47 11.85 -2.14
CA TRP A 202 15.04 12.13 -2.26
C TRP A 202 14.19 10.84 -2.32
N ALA A 203 14.56 9.90 -3.18
CA ALA A 203 13.81 8.64 -3.32
C ALA A 203 13.84 7.83 -2.02
N ARG A 204 15.01 7.75 -1.40
CA ARG A 204 15.21 7.11 -0.09
C ARG A 204 14.29 7.70 0.96
N GLU A 205 14.20 9.02 1.05
CA GLU A 205 13.32 9.71 1.99
C GLU A 205 11.83 9.40 1.73
N LYS A 206 11.41 9.38 0.44
CA LYS A 206 10.01 9.04 0.08
C LYS A 206 9.67 7.59 0.41
N VAL A 207 10.56 6.66 0.16
CA VAL A 207 10.37 5.25 0.55
C VAL A 207 10.27 5.11 2.07
N PHE A 208 11.10 5.81 2.84
CA PHE A 208 10.97 5.80 4.30
C PHE A 208 9.66 6.40 4.78
N GLN A 209 9.18 7.49 4.20
CA GLN A 209 7.86 8.06 4.54
C GLN A 209 6.73 7.04 4.34
N ILE A 210 6.79 6.23 3.27
CA ILE A 210 5.82 5.16 3.04
C ILE A 210 5.94 4.08 4.10
N LEU A 211 7.16 3.57 4.34
CA LEU A 211 7.41 2.49 5.28
C LEU A 211 7.07 2.90 6.73
N ASP A 212 7.42 4.11 7.14
CA ASP A 212 7.11 4.64 8.46
C ASP A 212 5.60 4.73 8.70
N TYR A 213 4.88 5.31 7.74
CA TYR A 213 3.43 5.40 7.82
C TYR A 213 2.80 4.00 7.96
N ARG A 214 3.20 3.05 7.09
CA ARG A 214 2.67 1.69 7.11
C ARG A 214 3.00 0.95 8.40
N TYR A 215 4.21 1.12 8.92
CA TYR A 215 4.62 0.54 10.20
C TYR A 215 3.79 1.08 11.37
N LEU A 216 3.61 2.41 11.45
CA LEU A 216 2.82 3.04 12.51
C LEU A 216 1.34 2.63 12.45
N ARG A 217 0.79 2.54 11.24
CA ARG A 217 -0.61 2.14 10.98
C ARG A 217 -0.83 0.62 10.99
N ARG A 218 0.21 -0.17 11.24
CA ARG A 218 0.16 -1.64 11.24
C ARG A 218 -0.36 -2.21 9.92
N MET A 219 0.09 -1.64 8.81
CA MET A 219 -0.34 -2.08 7.49
C MET A 219 0.55 -3.18 6.95
N LYS A 220 -0.04 -4.23 6.42
CA LYS A 220 0.61 -5.44 5.95
C LYS A 220 1.61 -5.13 4.83
N THR A 221 2.88 -5.48 5.03
CA THR A 221 3.96 -5.14 4.10
C THR A 221 4.93 -6.31 3.94
N LEU A 222 5.27 -6.64 2.70
CA LEU A 222 6.28 -7.63 2.34
C LEU A 222 7.44 -6.93 1.65
N ILE A 223 8.65 -7.23 2.10
CA ILE A 223 9.88 -6.72 1.50
C ILE A 223 10.78 -7.90 1.17
N THR A 224 11.34 -7.92 -0.02
CA THR A 224 12.47 -8.80 -0.34
C THR A 224 13.73 -7.97 -0.54
N THR A 225 14.88 -8.49 -0.13
CA THR A 225 16.17 -7.81 -0.26
C THR A 225 17.33 -8.82 -0.30
N THR A 226 18.44 -8.40 -0.86
CA THR A 226 19.71 -9.13 -0.77
C THR A 226 20.52 -8.74 0.46
N ALA A 227 20.23 -7.59 1.06
CA ALA A 227 20.91 -7.11 2.25
C ALA A 227 20.63 -8.03 3.46
N THR A 228 21.65 -8.31 4.24
CA THR A 228 21.51 -8.93 5.55
C THR A 228 20.95 -7.93 6.56
N THR A 229 20.50 -8.38 7.73
CA THR A 229 19.97 -7.48 8.77
C THR A 229 20.98 -6.39 9.16
N ASN A 230 22.28 -6.68 9.09
CA ASN A 230 23.32 -5.71 9.45
C ASN A 230 23.59 -4.67 8.36
N GLU A 231 23.31 -5.01 7.11
CA GLU A 231 23.48 -4.14 5.94
C GLU A 231 22.24 -3.30 5.64
N LEU A 232 21.11 -3.60 6.28
CA LEU A 232 19.90 -2.78 6.14
C LEU A 232 20.17 -1.34 6.60
N ASP A 233 19.55 -0.38 5.89
CA ASP A 233 19.53 1.02 6.37
C ASP A 233 19.09 1.07 7.84
N PRO A 234 19.79 1.82 8.69
CA PRO A 234 19.53 1.86 10.15
C PRO A 234 18.07 2.13 10.52
N ARG A 235 17.37 2.96 9.75
CA ARG A 235 15.96 3.27 9.98
C ARG A 235 15.07 2.05 9.74
N LEU A 236 15.31 1.31 8.64
CA LEU A 236 14.56 0.08 8.35
C LEU A 236 14.93 -1.03 9.34
N ARG A 237 16.23 -1.19 9.65
CA ARG A 237 16.74 -2.18 10.58
C ARG A 237 16.05 -2.10 11.94
N THR A 238 15.86 -0.90 12.49
CA THR A 238 15.19 -0.71 13.78
C THR A 238 13.78 -1.29 13.77
N ARG A 239 13.04 -1.16 12.65
CA ARG A 239 11.68 -1.71 12.52
C ARG A 239 11.69 -3.22 12.32
N VAL A 240 12.61 -3.71 11.51
CA VAL A 240 12.76 -5.15 11.23
C VAL A 240 13.09 -5.94 12.50
N LEU A 241 13.80 -5.33 13.45
CA LEU A 241 14.13 -5.95 14.75
C LEU A 241 12.93 -6.00 15.72
N ASP A 242 11.85 -5.27 15.47
CA ASP A 242 10.62 -5.41 16.26
C ASP A 242 9.89 -6.72 15.91
N ARG A 243 10.26 -7.79 16.61
CA ARG A 243 9.69 -9.14 16.43
C ARG A 243 8.18 -9.24 16.67
N ARG A 244 7.57 -8.25 17.29
CA ARG A 244 6.12 -8.22 17.48
C ARG A 244 5.37 -7.93 16.18
N ARG A 245 5.99 -7.17 15.29
CA ARG A 245 5.40 -6.68 14.02
C ARG A 245 6.05 -7.25 12.79
N CYS A 246 7.36 -7.53 12.85
CA CYS A 246 8.15 -7.95 11.71
C CYS A 246 8.68 -9.37 11.88
N VAL A 247 8.61 -10.13 10.81
CA VAL A 247 9.19 -11.47 10.68
C VAL A 247 10.32 -11.38 9.65
N PRO A 248 11.57 -11.13 10.07
CA PRO A 248 12.70 -11.26 9.16
C PRO A 248 13.02 -12.74 8.97
N PHE A 249 13.11 -13.14 7.72
CA PHE A 249 13.45 -14.51 7.33
C PHE A 249 14.60 -14.50 6.32
N ALA A 250 15.67 -15.25 6.61
CA ALA A 250 16.81 -15.37 5.72
C ALA A 250 16.78 -16.69 4.94
N LEU A 251 16.78 -16.61 3.61
CA LEU A 251 16.94 -17.75 2.73
C LEU A 251 18.45 -18.05 2.58
N HIS A 252 18.93 -19.02 3.36
CA HIS A 252 20.31 -19.53 3.36
C HIS A 252 20.45 -20.71 2.42
N VAL A 253 20.15 -20.51 1.16
CA VAL A 253 20.12 -21.54 0.15
C VAL A 253 20.92 -21.08 -1.08
N ARG A 254 21.46 -22.06 -1.84
CA ARG A 254 22.15 -21.74 -3.08
C ARG A 254 21.18 -21.20 -4.13
N PRO A 255 21.65 -20.30 -5.02
CA PRO A 255 20.87 -19.84 -6.16
C PRO A 255 20.27 -20.99 -6.98
N TYR A 256 19.04 -20.84 -7.44
CA TYR A 256 18.36 -21.86 -8.26
C TYR A 256 19.14 -22.21 -9.53
N VAL A 257 19.73 -21.22 -10.18
CA VAL A 257 20.56 -21.40 -11.38
C VAL A 257 21.75 -22.32 -11.10
N ASP A 258 22.44 -22.14 -9.97
CA ASP A 258 23.59 -22.99 -9.60
C ASP A 258 23.17 -24.44 -9.32
N ARG A 259 21.92 -24.65 -8.94
CA ARG A 259 21.34 -25.98 -8.72
C ARG A 259 21.02 -26.68 -10.03
N MET A 260 20.55 -25.91 -11.05
CA MET A 260 20.16 -26.46 -12.34
C MET A 260 21.37 -26.78 -13.26
N TYR A 261 22.41 -25.95 -13.21
CA TYR A 261 23.53 -26.00 -14.14
C TYR A 261 24.84 -26.51 -13.53
N LYS A 262 24.84 -27.14 -12.35
CA LYS A 262 26.05 -27.88 -11.93
C LYS A 262 26.34 -28.99 -12.91
N THR A 263 27.10 -28.65 -13.95
CA THR A 263 27.83 -29.58 -14.79
C THR A 263 28.79 -30.40 -13.92
N SER A 264 28.71 -31.70 -14.10
CA SER A 264 29.68 -32.69 -13.67
C SER A 264 31.11 -32.14 -13.77
N SER A 265 31.77 -31.94 -12.66
CA SER A 265 33.23 -31.93 -12.56
C SER A 265 33.66 -33.24 -11.96
#